data_0eb5748accf2a1db3964e929db456fae
#
_entry.id   0eb5748accf2a1db3964e929db456fae
#
_cell.length_a   1.000
_cell.length_b   1.000
_cell.length_c   1.000
_cell.angle_alpha   90.00
_cell.angle_beta   90.00
_cell.angle_gamma   90.00
#
_symmetry.space_group_name_H-M   'P 1'
#
loop_
_entity.id
_entity.type
_entity.pdbx_description
1 polymer ?
#
loop_
_entity_poly.entity_id
_entity_poly.type
_entity_poly.pdbx_seq_one_letter_code
_entity_poly.pdbx_strand_id
1 'polypeptide(L)'
;MEKIRNTFSKFVVGLSYIAMASCFVMVFVVAIDVILRKLTGAAVSIKGSNEFSAYFLVVICLLAIPAFQVKKGHIWVNMFVDMFPERFRMYWLAGIHVIELAVCAFFTYGGYLKLANFLSTGTTTDVLNMPKWPFALVCLIGFAELTVLVLMDTINLFVEGHKLKNKTR
;
A
#
# COMPACT_ATOMS: atom_id res chain seq x y z
N MET A 1 -16.26 -11.10 -13.53
CA MET A 1 -15.45 -10.17 -12.76
C MET A 1 -15.21 -10.61 -11.31
N GLU A 2 -16.19 -11.17 -10.60
CA GLU A 2 -15.99 -11.63 -9.21
C GLU A 2 -14.89 -12.68 -9.01
N LYS A 3 -14.75 -13.65 -9.94
CA LYS A 3 -13.68 -14.66 -9.84
C LYS A 3 -12.27 -14.06 -9.91
N ILE A 4 -12.07 -13.08 -10.81
CA ILE A 4 -10.77 -12.42 -10.98
C ILE A 4 -10.45 -11.59 -9.73
N ARG A 5 -11.43 -10.86 -9.21
CA ARG A 5 -11.30 -10.10 -7.96
C ARG A 5 -10.96 -10.99 -6.76
N ASN A 6 -11.63 -12.14 -6.62
CA ASN A 6 -11.36 -13.08 -5.53
C ASN A 6 -9.96 -13.70 -5.60
N THR A 7 -9.47 -14.01 -6.80
CA THR A 7 -8.11 -14.54 -6.97
C THR A 7 -7.06 -13.48 -6.66
N PHE A 8 -7.25 -12.27 -7.19
CA PHE A 8 -6.34 -11.16 -6.94
C PHE A 8 -6.34 -10.73 -5.46
N SER A 9 -7.50 -10.68 -4.83
CA SER A 9 -7.64 -10.39 -3.41
C SER A 9 -6.93 -11.42 -2.51
N LYS A 10 -6.94 -12.70 -2.87
CA LYS A 10 -6.16 -13.74 -2.15
C LYS A 10 -4.65 -13.52 -2.30
N PHE A 11 -4.20 -13.11 -3.46
CA PHE A 11 -2.79 -12.78 -3.70
C PHE A 11 -2.34 -11.59 -2.86
N VAL A 12 -3.11 -10.51 -2.84
CA VAL A 12 -2.86 -9.31 -2.02
C VAL A 12 -2.84 -9.64 -0.53
N VAL A 13 -3.80 -10.45 -0.06
CA VAL A 13 -3.81 -10.93 1.33
C VAL A 13 -2.59 -11.82 1.61
N GLY A 14 -2.15 -12.64 0.66
CA GLY A 14 -0.92 -13.42 0.77
C GLY A 14 0.31 -12.53 1.00
N LEU A 15 0.44 -11.44 0.23
CA LEU A 15 1.53 -10.47 0.39
C LEU A 15 1.47 -9.72 1.72
N SER A 16 0.27 -9.50 2.28
CA SER A 16 0.15 -8.88 3.60
C SER A 16 0.71 -9.75 4.73
N TYR A 17 0.78 -11.08 4.59
CA TYR A 17 1.48 -11.93 5.55
C TYR A 17 2.99 -11.67 5.56
N ILE A 18 3.58 -11.33 4.40
CA ILE A 18 4.99 -10.90 4.31
C ILE A 18 5.17 -9.59 5.07
N ALA A 19 4.23 -8.64 4.94
CA ALA A 19 4.24 -7.40 5.73
C ALA A 19 4.18 -7.68 7.24
N MET A 20 3.34 -8.60 7.67
CA MET A 20 3.24 -9.00 9.09
C MET A 20 4.53 -9.63 9.59
N ALA A 21 5.14 -10.55 8.84
CA ALA A 21 6.43 -11.15 9.18
C ALA A 21 7.55 -10.09 9.24
N SER A 22 7.58 -9.17 8.29
CA SER A 22 8.51 -8.04 8.27
C SER A 22 8.35 -7.13 9.49
N CYS A 23 7.11 -6.87 9.91
CA CYS A 23 6.81 -6.11 11.12
C CYS A 23 7.39 -6.80 12.36
N PHE A 24 7.22 -8.11 12.47
CA PHE A 24 7.74 -8.89 13.58
C PHE A 24 9.26 -8.81 13.66
N VAL A 25 9.95 -9.02 12.53
CA VAL A 25 11.41 -8.91 12.43
C VAL A 25 11.88 -7.50 12.81
N MET A 26 11.22 -6.46 12.30
CA MET A 26 11.55 -5.07 12.62
C MET A 26 11.47 -4.79 14.13
N VAL A 27 10.37 -5.23 14.77
CA VAL A 27 10.17 -5.03 16.22
C VAL A 27 11.29 -5.69 17.03
N PHE A 28 11.69 -6.92 16.69
CA PHE A 28 12.79 -7.63 17.38
C PHE A 28 14.13 -6.90 17.20
N VAL A 29 14.46 -6.47 15.98
CA VAL A 29 15.73 -5.77 15.71
C VAL A 29 15.79 -4.45 16.49
N VAL A 30 14.71 -3.67 16.49
CA VAL A 30 14.66 -2.40 17.22
C VAL A 30 14.71 -2.63 18.73
N ALA A 31 13.99 -3.63 19.25
CA ALA A 31 14.00 -3.95 20.67
C ALA A 31 15.41 -4.37 21.14
N ILE A 32 16.10 -5.21 20.38
CA ILE A 32 17.47 -5.62 20.69
C ILE A 32 18.41 -4.41 20.66
N ASP A 33 18.30 -3.53 19.64
CA ASP A 33 19.14 -2.33 19.56
C ASP A 33 18.94 -1.40 20.75
N VAL A 34 17.70 -1.17 21.18
CA VAL A 34 17.37 -0.33 22.33
C VAL A 34 17.91 -0.94 23.63
N ILE A 35 17.77 -2.26 23.81
CA ILE A 35 18.29 -2.96 24.99
C ILE A 35 19.83 -2.86 25.03
N LEU A 36 20.51 -3.10 23.92
CA LEU A 36 21.96 -2.99 23.82
C LEU A 36 22.44 -1.59 24.18
N ARG A 37 21.82 -0.56 23.62
CA ARG A 37 22.17 0.85 23.95
C ARG A 37 21.98 1.16 25.43
N LYS A 38 20.91 0.64 26.04
CA LYS A 38 20.62 0.89 27.46
C LYS A 38 21.59 0.17 28.38
N LEU A 39 21.99 -1.07 28.07
CA LEU A 39 22.90 -1.87 28.89
C LEU A 39 24.35 -1.40 28.78
N THR A 40 24.76 -0.90 27.62
CA THR A 40 26.16 -0.52 27.34
C THR A 40 26.40 1.00 27.46
N GLY A 41 25.41 1.78 27.94
CA GLY A 41 25.52 3.23 28.01
C GLY A 41 25.74 3.90 26.64
N ALA A 42 25.10 3.38 25.59
CA ALA A 42 25.24 3.79 24.20
C ALA A 42 26.60 3.48 23.53
N ALA A 43 27.48 2.74 24.18
CA ALA A 43 28.76 2.35 23.59
C ALA A 43 28.63 1.31 22.47
N VAL A 44 27.59 0.47 22.53
CA VAL A 44 27.27 -0.53 21.50
C VAL A 44 25.87 -0.29 20.95
N SER A 45 25.78 -0.08 19.64
CA SER A 45 24.51 0.00 18.93
C SER A 45 24.61 -0.79 17.62
N ILE A 46 23.49 -1.32 17.13
CA ILE A 46 23.46 -1.97 15.83
C ILE A 46 23.61 -0.89 14.76
N LYS A 47 24.76 -0.87 14.07
CA LYS A 47 25.01 0.06 12.98
C LYS A 47 23.90 -0.09 11.92
N GLY A 48 23.24 1.01 11.59
CA GLY A 48 22.17 1.01 10.57
C GLY A 48 20.80 0.53 11.05
N SER A 49 20.57 0.33 12.35
CA SER A 49 19.26 -0.05 12.90
C SER A 49 18.15 0.92 12.46
N ASN A 50 18.40 2.22 12.44
CA ASN A 50 17.45 3.22 11.98
C ASN A 50 17.16 3.08 10.48
N GLU A 51 18.19 2.83 9.68
CA GLU A 51 18.08 2.65 8.25
C GLU A 51 17.28 1.37 7.92
N PHE A 52 17.61 0.27 8.58
CA PHE A 52 16.89 -1.00 8.50
C PHE A 52 15.40 -0.81 8.84
N SER A 53 15.11 -0.14 9.95
CA SER A 53 13.73 0.12 10.39
C SER A 53 12.95 0.98 9.37
N ALA A 54 13.59 2.00 8.79
CA ALA A 54 12.95 2.84 7.79
C ALA A 54 12.55 2.06 6.53
N TYR A 55 13.43 1.19 6.04
CA TYR A 55 13.12 0.37 4.85
C TYR A 55 12.07 -0.70 5.14
N PHE A 56 12.15 -1.37 6.29
CA PHE A 56 11.13 -2.34 6.68
C PHE A 56 9.76 -1.68 6.89
N LEU A 57 9.71 -0.47 7.44
CA LEU A 57 8.47 0.29 7.58
C LEU A 57 7.81 0.55 6.21
N VAL A 58 8.60 0.90 5.20
CA VAL A 58 8.11 1.06 3.84
C VAL A 58 7.50 -0.23 3.30
N VAL A 59 8.17 -1.37 3.47
CA VAL A 59 7.66 -2.69 3.06
C VAL A 59 6.34 -3.00 3.77
N ILE A 60 6.28 -2.82 5.09
CA ILE A 60 5.11 -3.09 5.91
C ILE A 60 3.92 -2.23 5.43
N CYS A 61 4.11 -0.93 5.31
CA CYS A 61 3.03 -0.02 4.93
C CYS A 61 2.51 -0.33 3.52
N LEU A 62 3.39 -0.47 2.55
CA LEU A 62 3.00 -0.60 1.14
C LEU A 62 2.36 -1.95 0.81
N LEU A 63 2.75 -3.03 1.48
CA LEU A 63 2.10 -4.33 1.30
C LEU A 63 0.83 -4.48 2.17
N ALA A 64 0.67 -3.70 3.24
CA ALA A 64 -0.52 -3.75 4.09
C ALA A 64 -1.69 -2.93 3.52
N ILE A 65 -1.42 -1.77 2.89
CA ILE A 65 -2.46 -0.87 2.37
C ILE A 65 -3.39 -1.56 1.36
N PRO A 66 -2.91 -2.30 0.34
CA PRO A 66 -3.78 -3.00 -0.59
C PRO A 66 -4.66 -4.06 0.09
N ALA A 67 -4.15 -4.76 1.11
CA ALA A 67 -4.94 -5.74 1.85
C ALA A 67 -6.07 -5.08 2.67
N PHE A 68 -5.87 -3.85 3.14
CA PHE A 68 -6.90 -3.06 3.79
C PHE A 68 -8.00 -2.64 2.81
N GLN A 69 -7.62 -2.26 1.59
CA GLN A 69 -8.55 -1.98 0.49
C GLN A 69 -9.45 -3.19 0.17
N VAL A 70 -8.88 -4.39 0.09
CA VAL A 70 -9.64 -5.63 -0.15
C VAL A 70 -10.75 -5.83 0.88
N LYS A 71 -10.52 -5.51 2.14
CA LYS A 71 -11.50 -5.63 3.24
C LYS A 71 -12.53 -4.49 3.25
N LYS A 72 -12.55 -3.62 2.23
CA LYS A 72 -13.45 -2.44 2.14
C LYS A 72 -13.34 -1.53 3.38
N GLY A 73 -12.12 -1.29 3.83
CA GLY A 73 -11.82 -0.44 5.00
C GLY A 73 -12.20 1.04 4.88
N HIS A 74 -12.85 1.45 3.79
CA HIS A 74 -13.35 2.83 3.60
C HIS A 74 -14.68 3.12 4.32
N ILE A 75 -14.81 2.63 5.56
CA ILE A 75 -16.02 2.83 6.39
C ILE A 75 -16.33 4.32 6.59
N TRP A 76 -15.32 5.17 6.64
CA TRP A 76 -15.48 6.61 6.86
C TRP A 76 -16.13 7.36 5.69
N VAL A 77 -15.88 6.94 4.45
CA VAL A 77 -16.48 7.57 3.28
C VAL A 77 -17.99 7.31 3.25
N ASN A 78 -18.43 6.13 3.66
CA ASN A 78 -19.84 5.79 3.69
C ASN A 78 -20.63 6.64 4.68
N MET A 79 -20.06 6.97 5.84
CA MET A 79 -20.76 7.74 6.88
C MET A 79 -21.08 9.18 6.46
N PHE A 80 -20.19 9.84 5.70
CA PHE A 80 -20.46 11.17 5.14
C PHE A 80 -21.38 11.10 3.92
N VAL A 81 -21.28 10.03 3.14
CA VAL A 81 -22.02 9.86 1.88
C VAL A 81 -23.47 9.42 2.14
N ASP A 82 -23.76 8.78 3.25
CA ASP A 82 -25.11 8.39 3.66
C ASP A 82 -26.02 9.58 4.03
N MET A 83 -25.44 10.78 4.21
CA MET A 83 -26.19 12.04 4.42
C MET A 83 -26.73 12.64 3.13
N PHE A 84 -26.31 12.18 1.96
CA PHE A 84 -26.70 12.74 0.65
C PHE A 84 -27.77 11.88 -0.03
N PRO A 85 -28.68 12.48 -0.85
CA PRO A 85 -29.66 11.73 -1.64
C PRO A 85 -28.96 10.76 -2.61
N GLU A 86 -29.55 9.59 -2.84
CA GLU A 86 -28.95 8.45 -3.58
C GLU A 86 -28.31 8.84 -4.93
N ARG A 87 -28.91 9.78 -5.66
CA ARG A 87 -28.39 10.24 -6.95
C ARG A 87 -27.06 11.00 -6.82
N PHE A 88 -26.96 11.87 -5.81
CA PHE A 88 -25.75 12.65 -5.56
C PHE A 88 -24.63 11.79 -4.96
N ARG A 89 -25.00 10.82 -4.13
CA ARG A 89 -24.11 9.83 -3.55
C ARG A 89 -23.31 9.09 -4.61
N MET A 90 -23.93 8.64 -5.68
CA MET A 90 -23.28 7.86 -6.74
C MET A 90 -22.24 8.69 -7.51
N TYR A 91 -22.59 9.94 -7.88
CA TYR A 91 -21.64 10.84 -8.54
C TYR A 91 -20.46 11.23 -7.65
N TRP A 92 -20.72 11.43 -6.36
CA TRP A 92 -19.71 11.77 -5.37
C TRP A 92 -18.71 10.62 -5.16
N LEU A 93 -19.22 9.41 -4.98
CA LEU A 93 -18.37 8.20 -4.87
C LEU A 93 -17.55 7.97 -6.15
N ALA A 94 -18.15 8.10 -7.32
CA ALA A 94 -17.43 7.98 -8.58
C ALA A 94 -16.30 9.01 -8.71
N GLY A 95 -16.56 10.25 -8.30
CA GLY A 95 -15.57 11.32 -8.30
C GLY A 95 -14.38 11.01 -7.37
N ILE A 96 -14.64 10.53 -6.15
CA ILE A 96 -13.59 10.13 -5.19
C ILE A 96 -12.75 9.00 -5.76
N HIS A 97 -13.36 7.95 -6.31
CA HIS A 97 -12.62 6.82 -6.87
C HIS A 97 -11.78 7.19 -8.10
N VAL A 98 -12.22 8.14 -8.91
CA VAL A 98 -11.42 8.66 -10.04
C VAL A 98 -10.20 9.42 -9.54
N ILE A 99 -10.36 10.26 -8.51
CA ILE A 99 -9.22 10.96 -7.89
C ILE A 99 -8.25 9.95 -7.25
N GLU A 100 -8.77 8.98 -6.51
CA GLU A 100 -7.97 7.92 -5.89
C GLU A 100 -7.18 7.14 -6.93
N LEU A 101 -7.81 6.77 -8.05
CA LEU A 101 -7.15 6.09 -9.16
C LEU A 101 -6.04 6.94 -9.78
N ALA A 102 -6.28 8.22 -10.01
CA ALA A 102 -5.28 9.13 -10.56
C ALA A 102 -4.05 9.25 -9.63
N VAL A 103 -4.27 9.37 -8.33
CA VAL A 103 -3.21 9.45 -7.32
C VAL A 103 -2.42 8.15 -7.27
N CYS A 104 -3.10 6.99 -7.22
CA CYS A 104 -2.43 5.67 -7.21
C CYS A 104 -1.60 5.43 -8.49
N ALA A 105 -2.14 5.79 -9.65
CA ALA A 105 -1.42 5.69 -10.93
C ALA A 105 -0.18 6.59 -10.95
N PHE A 106 -0.28 7.80 -10.42
CA PHE A 106 0.86 8.73 -10.32
C PHE A 106 1.97 8.16 -9.42
N PHE A 107 1.62 7.59 -8.26
CA PHE A 107 2.61 6.96 -7.38
C PHE A 107 3.21 5.69 -7.98
N THR A 108 2.43 4.89 -8.70
CA THR A 108 2.94 3.72 -9.43
C THR A 108 3.96 4.13 -10.48
N TYR A 109 3.66 5.17 -11.26
CA TYR A 109 4.60 5.71 -12.25
C TYR A 109 5.87 6.27 -11.60
N GLY A 110 5.74 7.02 -10.50
CA GLY A 110 6.86 7.51 -9.71
C GLY A 110 7.73 6.37 -9.13
N GLY A 111 7.11 5.29 -8.68
CA GLY A 111 7.78 4.08 -8.22
C GLY A 111 8.60 3.41 -9.31
N TYR A 112 8.05 3.33 -10.53
CA TYR A 112 8.76 2.79 -11.70
C TYR A 112 9.99 3.63 -12.05
N LEU A 113 9.87 4.96 -12.10
CA LEU A 113 11.00 5.85 -12.37
C LEU A 113 12.10 5.73 -11.29
N LYS A 114 11.69 5.62 -10.02
CA LYS A 114 12.59 5.43 -8.89
C LYS A 114 13.38 4.12 -9.01
N LEU A 115 12.67 3.02 -9.33
CA LEU A 115 13.28 1.71 -9.54
C LEU A 115 14.27 1.74 -10.71
N ALA A 116 13.89 2.30 -11.85
CA ALA A 116 14.76 2.44 -13.03
C ALA A 116 16.04 3.24 -12.70
N ASN A 117 15.89 4.32 -11.94
CA ASN A 117 17.04 5.13 -11.51
C ASN A 117 17.97 4.33 -10.57
N PHE A 118 17.44 3.62 -9.58
CA PHE A 118 18.27 2.84 -8.66
C PHE A 118 18.98 1.67 -9.34
N LEU A 119 18.37 1.08 -10.35
CA LEU A 119 19.01 0.03 -11.16
C LEU A 119 20.14 0.58 -12.04
N SER A 120 19.96 1.79 -12.61
CA SER A 120 20.95 2.41 -13.47
C SER A 120 22.15 3.01 -12.71
N THR A 121 21.89 3.57 -11.53
CA THR A 121 22.92 4.25 -10.72
C THR A 121 23.61 3.31 -9.71
N GLY A 122 23.04 2.12 -9.45
CA GLY A 122 23.59 1.18 -8.46
C GLY A 122 23.66 1.75 -7.05
N THR A 123 22.77 2.70 -6.70
CA THR A 123 22.81 3.39 -5.40
C THR A 123 22.58 2.42 -4.24
N THR A 124 23.44 2.56 -3.23
CA THR A 124 23.37 1.80 -1.96
C THR A 124 22.89 2.70 -0.83
N THR A 125 22.51 2.08 0.29
CA THR A 125 22.19 2.77 1.53
C THR A 125 23.45 3.34 2.17
N ASP A 126 23.31 4.37 2.99
CA ASP A 126 24.45 5.17 3.47
C ASP A 126 25.26 4.45 4.57
N VAL A 127 24.62 3.64 5.42
CA VAL A 127 25.25 2.96 6.56
C VAL A 127 25.46 1.46 6.31
N LEU A 128 24.44 0.79 5.75
CA LEU A 128 24.45 -0.67 5.52
C LEU A 128 25.06 -1.05 4.16
N ASN A 129 25.27 -0.10 3.25
CA ASN A 129 25.70 -0.33 1.87
C ASN A 129 24.84 -1.36 1.10
N MET A 130 23.57 -1.50 1.52
CA MET A 130 22.61 -2.38 0.83
C MET A 130 22.09 -1.71 -0.43
N PRO A 131 21.84 -2.45 -1.53
CA PRO A 131 21.26 -1.88 -2.72
C PRO A 131 19.84 -1.37 -2.44
N LYS A 132 19.49 -0.18 -2.91
CA LYS A 132 18.16 0.45 -2.69
C LYS A 132 17.08 -0.10 -3.61
N TRP A 133 17.44 -0.75 -4.71
CA TRP A 133 16.49 -1.24 -5.71
C TRP A 133 15.45 -2.26 -5.20
N PRO A 134 15.74 -3.19 -4.24
CA PRO A 134 14.73 -4.14 -3.78
C PRO A 134 13.56 -3.44 -3.06
N PHE A 135 13.86 -2.39 -2.32
CA PHE A 135 12.84 -1.59 -1.61
C PHE A 135 11.98 -0.78 -2.60
N ALA A 136 12.60 -0.23 -3.64
CA ALA A 136 11.87 0.44 -4.72
C ALA A 136 10.96 -0.53 -5.50
N LEU A 137 11.39 -1.77 -5.66
CA LEU A 137 10.58 -2.83 -6.28
C LEU A 137 9.35 -3.16 -5.44
N VAL A 138 9.51 -3.29 -4.12
CA VAL A 138 8.37 -3.49 -3.21
C VAL A 138 7.41 -2.29 -3.23
N CYS A 139 7.93 -1.06 -3.29
CA CYS A 139 7.12 0.14 -3.47
C CYS A 139 6.28 0.07 -4.75
N LEU A 140 6.90 -0.30 -5.86
CA LEU A 140 6.22 -0.42 -7.14
C LEU A 140 5.11 -1.49 -7.09
N ILE A 141 5.40 -2.66 -6.52
CA ILE A 141 4.42 -3.74 -6.35
C ILE A 141 3.23 -3.26 -5.52
N GLY A 142 3.45 -2.68 -4.35
CA GLY A 142 2.39 -2.22 -3.45
C GLY A 142 1.47 -1.17 -4.09
N PHE A 143 2.05 -0.17 -4.79
CA PHE A 143 1.25 0.83 -5.50
C PHE A 143 0.55 0.26 -6.74
N ALA A 144 1.17 -0.68 -7.45
CA ALA A 144 0.55 -1.33 -8.61
C ALA A 144 -0.66 -2.18 -8.17
N GLU A 145 -0.55 -2.95 -7.07
CA GLU A 145 -1.66 -3.70 -6.51
C GLU A 145 -2.81 -2.79 -6.09
N LEU A 146 -2.51 -1.70 -5.40
CA LEU A 146 -3.50 -0.71 -4.99
C LEU A 146 -4.20 -0.09 -6.21
N THR A 147 -3.45 0.28 -7.25
CA THR A 147 -4.00 0.83 -8.49
C THR A 147 -4.97 -0.15 -9.16
N VAL A 148 -4.61 -1.44 -9.23
CA VAL A 148 -5.47 -2.47 -9.82
C VAL A 148 -6.75 -2.67 -9.00
N LEU A 149 -6.66 -2.69 -7.66
CA LEU A 149 -7.83 -2.82 -6.79
C LEU A 149 -8.79 -1.63 -6.93
N VAL A 150 -8.27 -0.41 -6.88
CA VAL A 150 -9.07 0.82 -7.05
C VAL A 150 -9.72 0.85 -8.43
N LEU A 151 -9.01 0.44 -9.47
CA LEU A 151 -9.56 0.34 -10.82
C LEU A 151 -10.72 -0.68 -10.88
N MET A 152 -10.56 -1.84 -10.25
CA MET A 152 -11.62 -2.85 -10.18
C MET A 152 -12.85 -2.33 -9.40
N ASP A 153 -12.65 -1.63 -8.29
CA ASP A 153 -13.73 -1.07 -7.50
C ASP A 153 -14.44 0.08 -8.25
N THR A 154 -13.70 0.92 -8.98
CA THR A 154 -14.25 1.97 -9.84
C THR A 154 -15.14 1.36 -10.94
N ILE A 155 -14.67 0.32 -11.64
CA ILE A 155 -15.46 -0.35 -12.68
C ILE A 155 -16.74 -0.97 -12.08
N ASN A 156 -16.66 -1.60 -10.91
CA ASN A 156 -17.84 -2.18 -10.26
C ASN A 156 -18.88 -1.13 -9.91
N LEU A 157 -18.47 0.05 -9.40
CA LEU A 157 -19.38 1.17 -9.13
C LEU A 157 -20.10 1.66 -10.39
N PHE A 158 -19.40 1.81 -11.50
CA PHE A 158 -20.04 2.21 -12.77
C PHE A 158 -21.02 1.16 -13.27
N VAL A 159 -20.71 -0.13 -13.15
CA VAL A 159 -21.60 -1.23 -13.55
C VAL A 159 -22.85 -1.30 -12.67
N GLU A 160 -22.71 -1.16 -11.35
CA GLU A 160 -23.85 -1.12 -10.42
C GLU A 160 -24.72 0.12 -10.64
N GLY A 161 -24.13 1.28 -10.87
CA GLY A 161 -24.84 2.51 -11.19
C GLY A 161 -25.67 2.42 -12.47
N HIS A 162 -25.16 1.72 -13.48
CA HIS A 162 -25.90 1.50 -14.73
C HIS A 162 -27.08 0.53 -14.54
N LYS A 163 -26.94 -0.47 -13.67
CA LYS A 163 -28.03 -1.42 -13.34
C LYS A 163 -29.17 -0.75 -12.56
N LEU A 164 -28.88 0.14 -11.64
CA LEU A 164 -29.89 0.89 -10.87
C LEU A 164 -30.67 1.86 -11.78
N LYS A 165 -30.01 2.51 -12.74
CA LYS A 165 -30.66 3.41 -13.71
C LYS A 165 -31.62 2.67 -14.64
N ASN A 166 -31.36 1.40 -14.98
CA ASN A 166 -32.22 0.56 -15.81
C ASN A 166 -33.42 -0.03 -15.04
N LYS A 167 -33.36 -0.09 -13.70
CA LYS A 167 -34.45 -0.64 -12.85
C LYS A 167 -35.49 0.40 -12.47
N THR A 168 -35.17 1.69 -12.66
CA THR A 168 -36.08 2.85 -12.41
C THR A 168 -36.69 3.42 -13.66
N ARG A 169 -36.52 2.80 -14.82
CA ARG A 169 -37.22 3.00 -16.06
C ARG A 169 -38.19 1.85 -16.35
#